data_2bf2d29b30a06a989ee51be06d3a65c8
#
_entry.id   2bf2d29b30a06a989ee51be06d3a65c8
#
_cell.length_a   1.000
_cell.length_b   1.000
_cell.length_c   1.000
_cell.angle_alpha   90.00
_cell.angle_beta   90.00
_cell.angle_gamma   90.00
#
_symmetry.space_group_name_H-M   'P 1'
#
loop_
_entity.id
_entity.type
_entity.pdbx_description
1 polymer ?
#
loop_
_entity_poly.entity_id
_entity_poly.type
_entity_poly.pdbx_seq_one_letter_code
_entity_poly.pdbx_strand_id
1 'polypeptide(L)'
;MVKLATIAKLAKLAKLAKLAKTREQKRKRASKRPPRANAKMRQKIEGIVLGIVRHNENTDVATLYTREMGRVGVAVPAAKRMRRGGNAPLMPLSVIEGEVSRRQGSDLLRMWRFATVEGWSVLRNDPMKVAVGMFVCEFLNRLLREQAPDAPLWRGVVNMLRLLDGEHNPVRVANFHLVLLWQMLYPAGIVPDLSSRRRGETQWLDMRRGIYVGVRPSHSDVVAPQWADVPPLLARLTFRNSHRLRLTGDDRYLICEALLHYYAVHLPGLGALKSHHVLRTLF
;
A
#
# COMPACT_ATOMS: atom_id res chain seq x y z
N MET A 1 0.87 -7.97 -83.96
CA MET A 1 0.27 -8.22 -82.59
C MET A 1 1.20 -8.87 -81.61
N VAL A 2 2.23 -9.63 -81.98
CA VAL A 2 3.15 -10.34 -81.10
C VAL A 2 4.11 -9.44 -80.26
N LYS A 3 4.55 -8.28 -80.79
CA LYS A 3 5.48 -7.39 -80.03
C LYS A 3 4.90 -6.69 -78.84
N LEU A 4 3.60 -6.36 -78.80
CA LEU A 4 2.94 -5.71 -77.66
C LEU A 4 2.77 -6.62 -76.43
N ALA A 5 2.49 -7.92 -76.64
CA ALA A 5 2.35 -8.89 -75.59
C ALA A 5 3.68 -9.16 -74.87
N THR A 6 4.79 -9.12 -75.59
CA THR A 6 6.15 -9.34 -75.06
C THR A 6 6.59 -8.16 -74.19
N ILE A 7 6.28 -6.90 -74.58
CA ILE A 7 6.59 -5.73 -73.77
C ILE A 7 5.80 -5.66 -72.48
N ALA A 8 4.54 -6.04 -72.50
CA ALA A 8 3.71 -6.14 -71.29
C ALA A 8 4.22 -7.19 -70.32
N LYS A 9 4.73 -8.32 -70.85
CA LYS A 9 5.28 -9.40 -70.02
C LYS A 9 6.62 -8.98 -69.37
N LEU A 10 7.47 -8.28 -70.08
CA LEU A 10 8.72 -7.71 -69.58
C LEU A 10 8.48 -6.62 -68.50
N ALA A 11 7.50 -5.76 -68.69
CA ALA A 11 7.11 -4.77 -67.65
C ALA A 11 6.58 -5.38 -66.38
N LYS A 12 5.82 -6.49 -66.52
CA LYS A 12 5.31 -7.26 -65.34
C LYS A 12 6.42 -7.96 -64.57
N LEU A 13 7.41 -8.52 -65.28
CA LEU A 13 8.59 -9.13 -64.70
C LEU A 13 9.48 -8.11 -63.96
N ALA A 14 9.70 -6.94 -64.58
CA ALA A 14 10.46 -5.84 -63.95
C ALA A 14 9.78 -5.34 -62.66
N LYS A 15 8.44 -5.28 -62.62
CA LYS A 15 7.65 -4.88 -61.45
C LYS A 15 7.75 -5.92 -60.33
N LEU A 16 7.73 -7.21 -60.68
CA LEU A 16 7.91 -8.31 -59.71
C LEU A 16 9.33 -8.35 -59.14
N ALA A 17 10.36 -8.11 -59.98
CA ALA A 17 11.75 -8.04 -59.55
C ALA A 17 12.00 -6.86 -58.57
N LYS A 18 11.37 -5.67 -58.83
CA LYS A 18 11.41 -4.53 -57.91
C LYS A 18 10.75 -4.86 -56.56
N LEU A 19 9.59 -5.52 -56.58
CA LEU A 19 8.89 -5.95 -55.36
C LEU A 19 9.69 -6.99 -54.55
N ALA A 20 10.36 -7.93 -55.23
CA ALA A 20 11.23 -8.92 -54.60
C ALA A 20 12.44 -8.25 -53.92
N LYS A 21 13.12 -7.31 -54.61
CA LYS A 21 14.24 -6.52 -54.03
C LYS A 21 13.80 -5.71 -52.81
N THR A 22 12.62 -5.10 -52.85
CA THR A 22 12.07 -4.32 -51.72
C THR A 22 11.73 -5.23 -50.51
N ARG A 23 11.20 -6.43 -50.77
CA ARG A 23 10.94 -7.43 -49.73
C ARG A 23 12.24 -7.95 -49.11
N GLU A 24 13.27 -8.20 -49.92
CA GLU A 24 14.57 -8.66 -49.45
C GLU A 24 15.30 -7.58 -48.62
N GLN A 25 15.24 -6.30 -49.04
CA GLN A 25 15.75 -5.18 -48.26
C GLN A 25 15.00 -4.99 -46.92
N LYS A 26 13.66 -5.17 -46.90
CA LYS A 26 12.89 -5.18 -45.63
C LYS A 26 13.28 -6.34 -44.74
N ARG A 27 13.52 -7.52 -45.29
CA ARG A 27 14.02 -8.68 -44.52
C ARG A 27 15.43 -8.44 -43.97
N LYS A 28 16.35 -7.91 -44.75
CA LYS A 28 17.72 -7.57 -44.29
C LYS A 28 17.73 -6.42 -43.26
N ARG A 29 16.80 -5.47 -43.36
CA ARG A 29 16.60 -4.44 -42.30
C ARG A 29 15.95 -5.03 -41.04
N ALA A 30 15.08 -6.01 -41.14
CA ALA A 30 14.49 -6.70 -39.99
C ALA A 30 15.51 -7.61 -39.28
N SER A 31 16.42 -8.26 -40.04
CA SER A 31 17.48 -9.13 -39.44
C SER A 31 18.66 -8.33 -38.88
N LYS A 32 18.86 -7.05 -39.27
CA LYS A 32 19.85 -6.14 -38.70
C LYS A 32 19.37 -5.34 -37.51
N ARG A 33 18.12 -5.56 -37.01
CA ARG A 33 17.78 -5.07 -35.68
C ARG A 33 18.61 -5.86 -34.71
N PRO A 34 19.51 -5.21 -33.93
CA PRO A 34 20.22 -5.91 -32.88
C PRO A 34 19.16 -6.63 -32.03
N PRO A 35 19.45 -7.85 -31.53
CA PRO A 35 18.56 -8.48 -30.57
C PRO A 35 18.29 -7.40 -29.52
N ARG A 36 17.03 -7.19 -29.16
CA ARG A 36 16.66 -6.24 -28.10
C ARG A 36 17.45 -6.68 -26.86
N ALA A 37 18.67 -6.19 -26.76
CA ALA A 37 19.49 -6.27 -25.56
C ALA A 37 18.70 -5.54 -24.49
N ASN A 38 18.21 -6.29 -23.55
CA ASN A 38 17.34 -6.02 -22.43
C ASN A 38 15.95 -6.64 -22.63
N ALA A 39 15.89 -7.96 -22.60
CA ALA A 39 14.78 -8.62 -21.94
C ALA A 39 14.85 -8.15 -20.48
N LYS A 40 14.25 -6.98 -20.18
CA LYS A 40 14.14 -6.45 -18.83
C LYS A 40 13.52 -7.56 -18.03
N MET A 41 14.31 -8.13 -17.11
CA MET A 41 13.88 -9.23 -16.26
C MET A 41 12.60 -8.77 -15.55
N ARG A 42 11.47 -9.34 -15.94
CA ARG A 42 10.18 -9.07 -15.32
C ARG A 42 10.12 -9.85 -14.04
N GLN A 43 9.70 -9.20 -12.99
CA GLN A 43 9.51 -9.81 -11.68
C GLN A 43 8.02 -9.82 -11.37
N LYS A 44 7.51 -10.95 -10.92
CA LYS A 44 6.17 -11.06 -10.36
C LYS A 44 6.18 -10.45 -8.96
N ILE A 45 5.13 -9.72 -8.65
CA ILE A 45 4.90 -9.13 -7.33
C ILE A 45 3.46 -9.34 -6.91
N GLU A 46 3.28 -9.44 -5.60
CA GLU A 46 1.99 -9.33 -4.93
C GLU A 46 2.06 -8.13 -3.98
N GLY A 47 1.15 -7.17 -4.11
CA GLY A 47 1.29 -5.90 -3.39
C GLY A 47 -0.02 -5.26 -2.97
N ILE A 48 0.02 -4.54 -1.85
CA ILE A 48 -1.06 -3.71 -1.33
C ILE A 48 -0.85 -2.29 -1.85
N VAL A 49 -1.86 -1.68 -2.44
CA VAL A 49 -1.82 -0.29 -2.92
C VAL A 49 -1.93 0.67 -1.73
N LEU A 50 -0.85 1.37 -1.40
CA LEU A 50 -0.81 2.34 -0.29
C LEU A 50 -1.10 3.78 -0.73
N GLY A 51 -1.04 4.07 -2.02
CA GLY A 51 -1.31 5.39 -2.54
C GLY A 51 -1.16 5.46 -4.04
N ILE A 52 -1.83 6.42 -4.65
CA ILE A 52 -1.77 6.68 -6.09
C ILE A 52 -1.70 8.18 -6.28
N VAL A 53 -0.70 8.64 -7.01
CA VAL A 53 -0.50 10.04 -7.33
C VAL A 53 -0.49 10.20 -8.85
N ARG A 54 -1.24 11.17 -9.35
CA ARG A 54 -1.23 11.50 -10.76
C ARG A 54 0.15 12.10 -11.13
N HIS A 55 0.80 11.52 -12.12
CA HIS A 55 2.09 11.99 -12.60
C HIS A 55 1.96 12.83 -13.88
N ASN A 56 1.20 12.32 -14.85
CA ASN A 56 0.86 13.03 -16.09
C ASN A 56 -0.46 12.49 -16.66
N GLU A 57 -0.84 12.94 -17.87
CA GLU A 57 -2.11 12.53 -18.50
C GLU A 57 -2.24 11.03 -18.76
N ASN A 58 -1.13 10.33 -18.94
CA ASN A 58 -1.09 8.92 -19.34
C ASN A 58 -0.58 7.97 -18.26
N THR A 59 0.00 8.50 -17.17
CA THR A 59 0.72 7.70 -16.18
C THR A 59 0.43 8.23 -14.79
N ASP A 60 0.06 7.33 -13.89
CA ASP A 60 0.00 7.54 -12.45
C ASP A 60 1.18 6.82 -11.79
N VAL A 61 1.57 7.25 -10.60
CA VAL A 61 2.55 6.57 -9.76
C VAL A 61 1.82 5.95 -8.57
N ALA A 62 1.84 4.63 -8.49
CA ALA A 62 1.32 3.89 -7.36
C ALA A 62 2.45 3.55 -6.38
N THR A 63 2.22 3.77 -5.09
CA THR A 63 3.04 3.25 -4.00
C THR A 63 2.47 1.92 -3.58
N LEU A 64 3.26 0.86 -3.66
CA LEU A 64 2.87 -0.49 -3.27
C LEU A 64 3.73 -0.97 -2.10
N TYR A 65 3.12 -1.68 -1.16
CA TYR A 65 3.82 -2.53 -0.21
C TYR A 65 3.73 -3.97 -0.71
N THR A 66 4.85 -4.48 -1.21
CA THR A 66 4.91 -5.78 -1.88
C THR A 66 5.53 -6.84 -0.98
N ARG A 67 5.09 -8.07 -1.18
CA ARG A 67 5.60 -9.24 -0.47
C ARG A 67 7.06 -9.52 -0.80
N GLU A 68 7.47 -9.31 -2.08
CA GLU A 68 8.77 -9.68 -2.61
C GLU A 68 9.82 -8.58 -2.53
N MET A 69 9.39 -7.31 -2.52
CA MET A 69 10.30 -6.16 -2.65
C MET A 69 10.10 -5.11 -1.56
N GLY A 70 9.18 -5.34 -0.60
CA GLY A 70 8.81 -4.31 0.37
C GLY A 70 8.09 -3.13 -0.29
N ARG A 71 8.38 -1.92 0.14
CA ARG A 71 7.78 -0.71 -0.43
C ARG A 71 8.44 -0.31 -1.73
N VAL A 72 7.65 -0.13 -2.78
CA VAL A 72 8.11 0.28 -4.10
C VAL A 72 7.19 1.30 -4.74
N GLY A 73 7.78 2.20 -5.52
CA GLY A 73 7.05 3.07 -6.44
C GLY A 73 6.91 2.43 -7.81
N VAL A 74 5.71 2.45 -8.38
CA VAL A 74 5.42 1.78 -9.65
C VAL A 74 4.66 2.73 -10.58
N ALA A 75 5.21 2.96 -11.78
CA ALA A 75 4.50 3.66 -12.85
C ALA A 75 3.43 2.75 -13.45
N VAL A 76 2.18 3.18 -13.40
CA VAL A 76 1.00 2.49 -13.92
C VAL A 76 0.29 3.36 -14.96
N PRO A 77 -0.46 2.79 -15.92
CA PRO A 77 -1.28 3.60 -16.82
C PRO A 77 -2.30 4.42 -16.02
N ALA A 78 -2.52 5.68 -16.41
CA ALA A 78 -3.52 6.53 -15.75
C ALA A 78 -4.92 5.91 -15.77
N ALA A 79 -5.72 6.14 -14.72
CA ALA A 79 -7.03 5.53 -14.52
C ALA A 79 -7.97 5.68 -15.73
N LYS A 80 -7.93 6.85 -16.40
CA LYS A 80 -8.69 7.10 -17.64
C LYS A 80 -8.30 6.14 -18.78
N ARG A 81 -7.00 5.82 -18.91
CA ARG A 81 -6.48 4.89 -19.90
C ARG A 81 -6.82 3.44 -19.56
N MET A 82 -6.77 3.09 -18.28
CA MET A 82 -7.16 1.76 -17.81
C MET A 82 -8.62 1.46 -18.14
N ARG A 83 -9.53 2.39 -17.83
CA ARG A 83 -10.96 2.26 -18.16
C ARG A 83 -11.23 2.10 -19.66
N ARG A 84 -10.51 2.86 -20.52
CA ARG A 84 -10.59 2.71 -21.98
C ARG A 84 -10.09 1.35 -22.47
N GLY A 85 -9.13 0.75 -21.78
CA GLY A 85 -8.61 -0.59 -22.05
C GLY A 85 -9.40 -1.73 -21.41
N GLY A 86 -10.57 -1.44 -20.78
CA GLY A 86 -11.41 -2.44 -20.10
C GLY A 86 -10.85 -2.91 -18.74
N ASN A 87 -9.83 -2.27 -18.21
CA ASN A 87 -9.24 -2.61 -16.90
C ASN A 87 -9.81 -1.72 -15.80
N ALA A 88 -10.06 -2.30 -14.63
CA ALA A 88 -10.42 -1.53 -13.45
C ALA A 88 -9.22 -0.67 -12.99
N PRO A 89 -9.42 0.60 -12.61
CA PRO A 89 -8.37 1.43 -12.04
C PRO A 89 -7.92 0.86 -10.69
N LEU A 90 -6.63 1.08 -10.36
CA LEU A 90 -6.12 0.78 -9.03
C LEU A 90 -6.86 1.60 -7.98
N MET A 91 -7.06 0.99 -6.83
CA MET A 91 -7.70 1.63 -5.68
C MET A 91 -6.84 1.44 -4.43
N PRO A 92 -6.77 2.43 -3.52
CA PRO A 92 -6.06 2.27 -2.25
C PRO A 92 -6.52 1.03 -1.49
N LEU A 93 -5.61 0.40 -0.77
CA LEU A 93 -5.74 -0.86 -0.04
C LEU A 93 -6.03 -2.11 -0.87
N SER A 94 -6.34 -2.02 -2.19
CA SER A 94 -6.46 -3.24 -3.01
C SER A 94 -5.19 -4.07 -2.94
N VAL A 95 -5.36 -5.40 -2.93
CA VAL A 95 -4.26 -6.34 -3.16
C VAL A 95 -4.23 -6.67 -4.65
N ILE A 96 -3.07 -6.53 -5.25
CA ILE A 96 -2.86 -6.81 -6.67
C ILE A 96 -1.73 -7.80 -6.86
N GLU A 97 -1.87 -8.63 -7.88
CA GLU A 97 -0.76 -9.38 -8.49
C GLU A 97 -0.35 -8.70 -9.78
N GLY A 98 0.95 -8.67 -10.07
CA GLY A 98 1.42 -8.01 -11.29
C GLY A 98 2.83 -8.40 -11.70
N GLU A 99 3.21 -7.92 -12.87
CA GLU A 99 4.58 -8.01 -13.38
C GLU A 99 5.18 -6.62 -13.49
N VAL A 100 6.33 -6.44 -12.86
CA VAL A 100 7.10 -5.19 -12.89
C VAL A 100 8.47 -5.39 -13.51
N SER A 101 9.05 -4.33 -14.03
CA SER A 101 10.45 -4.31 -14.43
C SER A 101 11.12 -3.01 -14.00
N ARG A 102 12.41 -3.09 -13.65
CA ARG A 102 13.22 -1.91 -13.36
C ARG A 102 13.65 -1.23 -14.68
N ARG A 103 13.57 0.08 -14.72
CA ARG A 103 14.16 0.88 -15.80
C ARG A 103 15.57 1.31 -15.38
N GLN A 104 16.53 1.20 -16.28
CA GLN A 104 17.90 1.65 -16.02
C GLN A 104 17.90 3.15 -15.69
N GLY A 105 18.56 3.56 -14.59
CA GLY A 105 18.61 4.95 -14.14
C GLY A 105 17.32 5.48 -13.49
N SER A 106 16.43 4.62 -13.01
CA SER A 106 15.20 5.02 -12.31
C SER A 106 14.88 4.06 -11.16
N ASP A 107 14.55 4.61 -10.01
CA ASP A 107 14.07 3.84 -8.86
C ASP A 107 12.59 3.43 -9.05
N LEU A 108 11.90 4.10 -9.97
CA LEU A 108 10.51 3.81 -10.27
C LEU A 108 10.40 2.57 -11.16
N LEU A 109 9.67 1.56 -10.67
CA LEU A 109 9.36 0.36 -11.44
C LEU A 109 8.29 0.67 -12.50
N ARG A 110 8.22 -0.13 -13.55
CA ARG A 110 7.17 -0.07 -14.56
C ARG A 110 6.27 -1.29 -14.42
N MET A 111 4.97 -1.06 -14.25
CA MET A 111 3.95 -2.10 -14.33
C MET A 111 3.70 -2.47 -15.78
N TRP A 112 3.73 -3.79 -16.07
CA TRP A 112 3.40 -4.33 -17.37
C TRP A 112 1.96 -4.79 -17.44
N ARG A 113 1.55 -5.57 -16.44
CA ARG A 113 0.19 -6.06 -16.23
C ARG A 113 -0.06 -6.25 -14.76
N PHE A 114 -1.30 -6.18 -14.37
CA PHE A 114 -1.75 -6.50 -13.02
C PHE A 114 -3.20 -6.98 -13.04
N ALA A 115 -3.58 -7.69 -11.99
CA ALA A 115 -4.94 -8.05 -11.66
C ALA A 115 -5.20 -7.73 -10.19
N THR A 116 -6.40 -7.29 -9.87
CA THR A 116 -6.83 -7.13 -8.47
C THR A 116 -7.24 -8.49 -7.93
N VAL A 117 -6.57 -8.94 -6.88
CA VAL A 117 -6.86 -10.18 -6.16
C VAL A 117 -7.92 -9.94 -5.09
N GLU A 118 -7.75 -8.85 -4.31
CA GLU A 118 -8.70 -8.44 -3.27
C GLU A 118 -9.13 -6.99 -3.52
N GLY A 119 -10.40 -6.80 -3.74
CA GLY A 119 -11.00 -5.48 -4.04
C GLY A 119 -11.82 -4.88 -2.89
N TRP A 120 -12.05 -5.63 -1.80
CA TRP A 120 -12.79 -5.23 -0.59
C TRP A 120 -14.18 -4.68 -0.90
N SER A 121 -15.12 -5.54 -1.26
CA SER A 121 -16.44 -5.13 -1.72
C SER A 121 -17.28 -4.47 -0.62
N VAL A 122 -17.21 -4.97 0.62
CA VAL A 122 -17.98 -4.44 1.75
C VAL A 122 -17.31 -3.19 2.31
N LEU A 123 -15.98 -3.21 2.49
CA LEU A 123 -15.21 -2.06 2.97
C LEU A 123 -15.45 -0.81 2.13
N ARG A 124 -15.60 -0.96 0.81
CA ARG A 124 -15.80 0.17 -0.12
C ARG A 124 -17.20 0.73 -0.13
N ASN A 125 -18.20 -0.03 0.32
CA ASN A 125 -19.60 0.34 0.28
C ASN A 125 -20.16 0.75 1.66
N ASP A 126 -19.39 0.54 2.73
CA ASP A 126 -19.74 0.94 4.09
C ASP A 126 -18.97 2.21 4.47
N PRO A 127 -19.64 3.36 4.71
CA PRO A 127 -18.97 4.64 5.03
C PRO A 127 -18.04 4.57 6.24
N MET A 128 -18.41 3.80 7.27
CA MET A 128 -17.62 3.63 8.48
C MET A 128 -16.31 2.88 8.17
N LYS A 129 -16.41 1.80 7.41
CA LYS A 129 -15.24 1.02 6.98
C LYS A 129 -14.37 1.81 6.00
N VAL A 130 -14.97 2.62 5.12
CA VAL A 130 -14.21 3.51 4.24
C VAL A 130 -13.35 4.47 5.05
N ALA A 131 -13.90 5.10 6.09
CA ALA A 131 -13.17 6.02 6.95
C ALA A 131 -12.03 5.32 7.70
N VAL A 132 -12.29 4.14 8.28
CA VAL A 132 -11.25 3.30 8.90
C VAL A 132 -10.20 2.89 7.85
N GLY A 133 -10.61 2.49 6.66
CA GLY A 133 -9.72 2.13 5.56
C GLY A 133 -8.82 3.30 5.12
N MET A 134 -9.35 4.51 5.05
CA MET A 134 -8.56 5.72 4.75
C MET A 134 -7.48 5.96 5.82
N PHE A 135 -7.84 5.82 7.10
CA PHE A 135 -6.88 5.91 8.19
C PHE A 135 -5.81 4.82 8.10
N VAL A 136 -6.22 3.57 7.90
CA VAL A 136 -5.30 2.43 7.73
C VAL A 136 -4.33 2.68 6.57
N CYS A 137 -4.83 3.15 5.44
CA CYS A 137 -4.02 3.46 4.26
C CYS A 137 -2.99 4.55 4.53
N GLU A 138 -3.40 5.66 5.15
CA GLU A 138 -2.49 6.75 5.52
C GLU A 138 -1.44 6.29 6.52
N PHE A 139 -1.85 5.58 7.57
CA PHE A 139 -0.96 5.08 8.61
C PHE A 139 0.09 4.12 8.03
N LEU A 140 -0.34 3.09 7.27
CA LEU A 140 0.57 2.13 6.66
C LEU A 140 1.51 2.79 5.64
N ASN A 141 1.02 3.75 4.86
CA ASN A 141 1.84 4.49 3.92
C ASN A 141 2.98 5.27 4.60
N ARG A 142 2.77 5.71 5.84
CA ARG A 142 3.78 6.41 6.62
C ARG A 142 4.68 5.47 7.41
N LEU A 143 4.10 4.46 8.06
CA LEU A 143 4.83 3.48 8.86
C LEU A 143 5.80 2.66 8.01
N LEU A 144 5.34 2.20 6.84
CA LEU A 144 6.12 1.31 5.95
C LEU A 144 7.00 2.09 4.96
N ARG A 145 7.45 3.30 5.30
CA ARG A 145 8.13 4.20 4.36
C ARG A 145 9.43 3.63 3.80
N GLU A 146 10.22 2.97 4.63
CA GLU A 146 11.52 2.40 4.29
C GLU A 146 11.54 0.88 4.48
N GLN A 147 10.36 0.26 4.48
CA GLN A 147 10.24 -1.16 4.81
C GLN A 147 10.85 -2.05 3.73
N ALA A 148 11.81 -2.85 4.16
CA ALA A 148 12.32 -3.99 3.39
C ALA A 148 11.25 -5.07 3.22
N PRO A 149 11.43 -6.06 2.32
CA PRO A 149 10.52 -7.18 2.18
C PRO A 149 10.33 -7.92 3.50
N ASP A 150 9.09 -8.05 3.93
CA ASP A 150 8.68 -8.80 5.12
C ASP A 150 7.38 -9.54 4.81
N ALA A 151 7.51 -10.80 4.41
CA ALA A 151 6.37 -11.61 4.01
C ALA A 151 5.42 -11.95 5.17
N PRO A 152 5.86 -12.18 6.42
CA PRO A 152 4.99 -12.27 7.60
C PRO A 152 4.17 -11.02 7.84
N LEU A 153 4.80 -9.84 7.87
CA LEU A 153 4.12 -8.56 8.05
C LEU A 153 3.13 -8.30 6.91
N TRP A 154 3.54 -8.52 5.66
CA TRP A 154 2.68 -8.36 4.49
C TRP A 154 1.41 -9.22 4.61
N ARG A 155 1.55 -10.52 4.95
CA ARG A 155 0.40 -11.41 5.18
C ARG A 155 -0.48 -10.94 6.34
N GLY A 156 0.13 -10.45 7.43
CA GLY A 156 -0.57 -9.87 8.56
C GLY A 156 -1.47 -8.70 8.16
N VAL A 157 -0.93 -7.78 7.36
CA VAL A 157 -1.69 -6.62 6.84
C VAL A 157 -2.84 -7.06 5.92
N VAL A 158 -2.61 -8.00 5.00
CA VAL A 158 -3.68 -8.53 4.14
C VAL A 158 -4.79 -9.19 4.97
N ASN A 159 -4.43 -10.02 5.95
CA ASN A 159 -5.42 -10.67 6.81
C ASN A 159 -6.23 -9.67 7.65
N MET A 160 -5.58 -8.62 8.13
CA MET A 160 -6.25 -7.53 8.84
C MET A 160 -7.27 -6.82 7.93
N LEU A 161 -6.93 -6.54 6.67
CA LEU A 161 -7.85 -5.94 5.71
C LEU A 161 -9.05 -6.86 5.40
N ARG A 162 -8.82 -8.18 5.31
CA ARG A 162 -9.90 -9.17 5.18
C ARG A 162 -10.84 -9.16 6.39
N LEU A 163 -10.28 -9.05 7.60
CA LEU A 163 -11.07 -8.95 8.82
C LEU A 163 -11.92 -7.67 8.83
N LEU A 164 -11.39 -6.53 8.38
CA LEU A 164 -12.16 -5.29 8.28
C LEU A 164 -13.27 -5.40 7.23
N ASP A 165 -12.98 -5.97 6.07
CA ASP A 165 -13.99 -6.16 5.00
C ASP A 165 -15.15 -7.04 5.49
N GLY A 166 -14.85 -8.17 6.13
CA GLY A 166 -15.85 -9.12 6.63
C GLY A 166 -16.49 -8.77 7.98
N GLU A 167 -16.09 -7.68 8.66
CA GLU A 167 -16.63 -7.36 9.98
C GLU A 167 -18.02 -6.70 9.90
N HIS A 168 -18.95 -7.16 10.70
CA HIS A 168 -20.33 -6.63 10.77
C HIS A 168 -20.66 -5.98 12.11
N ASN A 169 -19.85 -6.19 13.13
CA ASN A 169 -20.10 -5.59 14.45
C ASN A 169 -19.60 -4.13 14.44
N PRO A 170 -20.49 -3.14 14.66
CA PRO A 170 -20.12 -1.73 14.59
C PRO A 170 -19.09 -1.31 15.61
N VAL A 171 -19.10 -1.91 16.81
CA VAL A 171 -18.12 -1.63 17.87
C VAL A 171 -16.73 -2.14 17.48
N ARG A 172 -16.64 -3.31 16.82
CA ARG A 172 -15.37 -3.82 16.31
C ARG A 172 -14.84 -2.94 15.18
N VAL A 173 -15.69 -2.48 14.27
CA VAL A 173 -15.30 -1.53 13.22
C VAL A 173 -14.79 -0.24 13.84
N ALA A 174 -15.50 0.32 14.82
CA ALA A 174 -15.13 1.55 15.50
C ALA A 174 -13.77 1.44 16.23
N ASN A 175 -13.47 0.30 16.85
CA ASN A 175 -12.22 0.07 17.60
C ASN A 175 -11.08 -0.46 16.72
N PHE A 176 -11.32 -0.73 15.45
CA PHE A 176 -10.38 -1.40 14.56
C PHE A 176 -9.03 -0.70 14.50
N HIS A 177 -9.04 0.61 14.34
CA HIS A 177 -7.83 1.43 14.23
C HIS A 177 -6.99 1.41 15.51
N LEU A 178 -7.58 1.33 16.70
CA LEU A 178 -6.86 1.24 17.96
C LEU A 178 -6.12 -0.11 18.09
N VAL A 179 -6.80 -1.20 17.73
CA VAL A 179 -6.18 -2.53 17.70
C VAL A 179 -5.04 -2.58 16.68
N LEU A 180 -5.24 -2.00 15.49
CA LEU A 180 -4.20 -1.90 14.49
C LEU A 180 -2.97 -1.14 15.01
N LEU A 181 -3.18 0.08 15.52
CA LEU A 181 -2.09 0.90 16.05
C LEU A 181 -1.30 0.14 17.11
N TRP A 182 -1.98 -0.52 18.04
CA TRP A 182 -1.29 -1.30 19.06
C TRP A 182 -0.49 -2.48 18.48
N GLN A 183 -1.10 -3.26 17.59
CA GLN A 183 -0.44 -4.43 17.00
C GLN A 183 0.75 -4.06 16.12
N MET A 184 0.73 -2.90 15.49
CA MET A 184 1.85 -2.43 14.66
C MET A 184 3.05 -1.93 15.46
N LEU A 185 2.94 -1.76 16.79
CA LEU A 185 4.09 -1.48 17.67
C LEU A 185 5.10 -2.64 17.65
N TYR A 186 4.63 -3.90 17.52
CA TYR A 186 5.49 -5.08 17.49
C TYR A 186 6.45 -5.09 16.29
N PRO A 187 5.97 -5.06 15.03
CA PRO A 187 6.86 -5.02 13.88
C PRO A 187 7.66 -3.71 13.78
N ALA A 188 7.20 -2.62 14.43
CA ALA A 188 7.96 -1.38 14.54
C ALA A 188 9.07 -1.44 15.61
N GLY A 189 9.07 -2.47 16.48
CA GLY A 189 10.09 -2.65 17.53
C GLY A 189 10.00 -1.64 18.69
N ILE A 190 8.83 -1.01 18.90
CA ILE A 190 8.65 0.06 19.89
C ILE A 190 7.57 -0.25 20.93
N VAL A 191 7.31 -1.53 21.21
CA VAL A 191 6.33 -1.94 22.22
C VAL A 191 6.76 -1.47 23.61
N PRO A 192 5.91 -0.77 24.38
CA PRO A 192 6.25 -0.39 25.76
C PRO A 192 6.39 -1.61 26.66
N ASP A 193 7.30 -1.53 27.61
CA ASP A 193 7.48 -2.58 28.63
C ASP A 193 6.36 -2.53 29.67
N LEU A 194 5.33 -3.34 29.43
CA LEU A 194 4.20 -3.46 30.33
C LEU A 194 4.52 -4.19 31.64
N SER A 195 5.66 -4.90 31.74
CA SER A 195 6.08 -5.60 32.95
C SER A 195 6.52 -4.60 34.03
N SER A 196 6.90 -3.39 33.66
CA SER A 196 7.21 -2.29 34.58
C SER A 196 5.95 -1.72 35.28
N ARG A 197 4.73 -2.05 34.82
CA ARG A 197 3.47 -1.63 35.46
C ARG A 197 3.21 -2.40 36.73
N ARG A 198 3.13 -1.68 37.85
CA ARG A 198 2.75 -2.23 39.17
C ARG A 198 1.28 -1.94 39.45
N ARG A 199 0.51 -3.00 39.59
CA ARG A 199 -0.93 -2.91 39.83
C ARG A 199 -1.22 -2.27 41.18
N GLY A 200 -2.13 -1.30 41.21
CA GLY A 200 -2.49 -0.59 42.43
C GLY A 200 -1.59 0.60 42.78
N GLU A 201 -0.48 0.80 42.06
CA GLU A 201 0.37 1.96 42.25
C GLU A 201 -0.01 3.09 41.24
N THR A 202 0.11 4.34 41.72
CA THR A 202 0.00 5.51 40.87
C THR A 202 1.28 5.65 40.05
N GLN A 203 1.18 5.40 38.74
CA GLN A 203 2.33 5.43 37.84
C GLN A 203 2.02 6.19 36.56
N TRP A 204 3.06 6.80 36.01
CA TRP A 204 3.08 7.47 34.70
C TRP A 204 3.71 6.52 33.69
N LEU A 205 3.19 6.42 32.46
CA LEU A 205 3.94 5.81 31.37
C LEU A 205 4.82 6.89 30.74
N ASP A 206 6.13 6.75 30.91
CA ASP A 206 7.13 7.55 30.20
C ASP A 206 7.20 7.06 28.75
N MET A 207 6.65 7.85 27.83
CA MET A 207 6.58 7.47 26.42
C MET A 207 7.96 7.40 25.76
N ARG A 208 8.94 8.22 26.19
CA ARG A 208 10.29 8.21 25.61
C ARG A 208 11.05 6.93 25.93
N ARG A 209 10.85 6.42 27.15
CA ARG A 209 11.51 5.20 27.63
C ARG A 209 10.65 3.94 27.42
N GLY A 210 9.37 4.09 27.16
CA GLY A 210 8.42 2.99 27.02
C GLY A 210 8.21 2.20 28.32
N ILE A 211 8.39 2.81 29.52
CA ILE A 211 8.26 2.15 30.82
C ILE A 211 7.37 2.93 31.79
N TYR A 212 6.83 2.23 32.78
CA TYR A 212 6.08 2.86 33.86
C TYR A 212 7.03 3.33 34.96
N VAL A 213 6.76 4.54 35.48
CA VAL A 213 7.53 5.19 36.55
C VAL A 213 6.62 5.75 37.63
N GLY A 214 7.06 5.71 38.90
CA GLY A 214 6.26 6.22 40.03
C GLY A 214 6.28 7.73 40.18
N VAL A 215 7.27 8.42 39.57
CA VAL A 215 7.42 9.87 39.62
C VAL A 215 7.17 10.43 38.21
N ARG A 216 6.44 11.55 38.13
CA ARG A 216 6.18 12.21 36.85
C ARG A 216 7.49 12.64 36.19
N PRO A 217 7.78 12.22 34.95
CA PRO A 217 8.91 12.73 34.17
C PRO A 217 8.83 14.26 33.95
N SER A 218 10.00 14.89 33.76
CA SER A 218 10.09 16.34 33.56
C SER A 218 9.63 16.81 32.17
N HIS A 219 9.41 15.89 31.24
CA HIS A 219 8.92 16.17 29.88
C HIS A 219 7.43 15.92 29.74
N SER A 220 6.83 16.36 28.60
CA SER A 220 5.40 16.23 28.30
C SER A 220 4.97 14.87 27.73
N ASP A 221 5.93 14.06 27.23
CA ASP A 221 5.65 12.80 26.55
C ASP A 221 5.34 11.68 27.56
N VAL A 222 4.19 11.77 28.19
CA VAL A 222 3.75 10.88 29.27
C VAL A 222 2.27 10.53 29.15
N VAL A 223 1.89 9.31 29.56
CA VAL A 223 0.50 8.95 29.85
C VAL A 223 0.27 9.14 31.35
N ALA A 224 -0.73 9.95 31.68
CA ALA A 224 -1.07 10.23 33.07
C ALA A 224 -1.67 9.01 33.78
N PRO A 225 -1.57 8.93 35.12
CA PRO A 225 -1.97 7.76 35.91
C PRO A 225 -3.40 7.30 35.66
N GLN A 226 -4.35 8.18 35.45
CA GLN A 226 -5.75 7.84 35.16
C GLN A 226 -5.92 7.04 33.85
N TRP A 227 -4.94 7.11 32.93
CA TRP A 227 -4.91 6.39 31.66
C TRP A 227 -3.87 5.24 31.65
N ALA A 228 -3.17 5.02 32.77
CA ALA A 228 -2.06 4.06 32.85
C ALA A 228 -2.48 2.60 32.59
N ASP A 229 -3.76 2.27 32.73
CA ASP A 229 -4.30 0.92 32.47
C ASP A 229 -4.73 0.72 31.01
N VAL A 230 -4.75 1.78 30.19
CA VAL A 230 -5.12 1.69 28.77
C VAL A 230 -4.11 0.86 27.96
N PRO A 231 -2.78 1.07 28.04
CA PRO A 231 -1.82 0.25 27.31
C PRO A 231 -1.91 -1.26 27.62
N PRO A 232 -1.96 -1.72 28.90
CA PRO A 232 -2.20 -3.13 29.21
C PRO A 232 -3.53 -3.69 28.70
N LEU A 233 -4.57 -2.84 28.64
CA LEU A 233 -5.86 -3.23 28.07
C LEU A 233 -5.76 -3.42 26.57
N LEU A 234 -5.15 -2.48 25.83
CA LEU A 234 -4.92 -2.57 24.40
C LEU A 234 -4.08 -3.80 24.02
N ALA A 235 -3.08 -4.15 24.82
CA ALA A 235 -2.23 -5.32 24.62
C ALA A 235 -3.01 -6.65 24.62
N ARG A 236 -4.16 -6.70 25.28
CA ARG A 236 -5.04 -7.88 25.35
C ARG A 236 -6.10 -7.89 24.24
N LEU A 237 -6.21 -6.78 23.50
CA LEU A 237 -7.19 -6.69 22.43
C LEU A 237 -6.70 -7.38 21.16
N THR A 238 -7.65 -8.02 20.53
CA THR A 238 -7.57 -8.56 19.18
C THR A 238 -8.72 -8.00 18.36
N PHE A 239 -8.68 -8.11 17.07
CA PHE A 239 -9.83 -7.73 16.23
C PHE A 239 -11.11 -8.48 16.63
N ARG A 240 -11.01 -9.72 17.11
CA ARG A 240 -12.16 -10.53 17.55
C ARG A 240 -12.80 -10.06 18.85
N ASN A 241 -12.00 -9.65 19.84
CA ASN A 241 -12.50 -9.30 21.18
C ASN A 241 -12.65 -7.78 21.41
N SER A 242 -12.31 -6.95 20.43
CA SER A 242 -12.33 -5.47 20.54
C SER A 242 -13.73 -4.89 20.84
N HIS A 243 -14.82 -5.63 20.57
CA HIS A 243 -16.18 -5.25 20.96
C HIS A 243 -16.39 -5.18 22.48
N ARG A 244 -15.52 -5.80 23.26
CA ARG A 244 -15.56 -5.72 24.73
C ARG A 244 -15.12 -4.36 25.26
N LEU A 245 -14.35 -3.63 24.48
CA LEU A 245 -13.92 -2.27 24.79
C LEU A 245 -15.01 -1.29 24.32
N ARG A 246 -15.83 -0.86 25.27
CA ARG A 246 -16.88 0.14 25.01
C ARG A 246 -16.33 1.52 25.33
N LEU A 247 -16.09 2.32 24.32
CA LEU A 247 -15.55 3.66 24.39
C LEU A 247 -16.56 4.65 23.81
N THR A 248 -16.55 5.85 24.32
CA THR A 248 -17.15 7.01 23.62
C THR A 248 -16.30 7.38 22.41
N GLY A 249 -16.82 8.21 21.50
CA GLY A 249 -16.06 8.75 20.38
C GLY A 249 -14.83 9.53 20.85
N ASP A 250 -15.02 10.36 21.89
CA ASP A 250 -13.92 11.19 22.46
C ASP A 250 -12.85 10.33 23.14
N ASP A 251 -13.21 9.28 23.90
CA ASP A 251 -12.23 8.37 24.50
C ASP A 251 -11.39 7.67 23.41
N ARG A 252 -12.07 7.23 22.35
CA ARG A 252 -11.43 6.56 21.22
C ARG A 252 -10.46 7.49 20.51
N TYR A 253 -10.88 8.75 20.32
CA TYR A 253 -10.02 9.77 19.73
C TYR A 253 -8.79 10.06 20.60
N LEU A 254 -8.96 10.25 21.92
CA LEU A 254 -7.86 10.51 22.85
C LEU A 254 -6.86 9.36 22.91
N ILE A 255 -7.33 8.10 22.90
CA ILE A 255 -6.46 6.92 22.84
C ILE A 255 -5.71 6.86 21.52
N CYS A 256 -6.38 7.17 20.39
CA CYS A 256 -5.75 7.23 19.08
C CYS A 256 -4.64 8.27 19.03
N GLU A 257 -4.91 9.49 19.51
CA GLU A 257 -3.93 10.57 19.61
C GLU A 257 -2.72 10.18 20.46
N ALA A 258 -2.95 9.56 21.63
CA ALA A 258 -1.87 9.10 22.50
C ALA A 258 -0.99 8.05 21.82
N LEU A 259 -1.59 7.10 21.08
CA LEU A 259 -0.85 6.09 20.31
C LEU A 259 -0.06 6.74 19.16
N LEU A 260 -0.66 7.67 18.41
CA LEU A 260 0.02 8.39 17.34
C LEU A 260 1.17 9.25 17.87
N HIS A 261 0.99 9.88 19.04
CA HIS A 261 2.06 10.61 19.71
C HIS A 261 3.19 9.68 20.13
N TYR A 262 2.88 8.50 20.68
CA TYR A 262 3.87 7.47 21.01
C TYR A 262 4.69 7.07 19.78
N TYR A 263 4.02 6.82 18.64
CA TYR A 263 4.71 6.59 17.37
C TYR A 263 5.62 7.75 16.96
N ALA A 264 5.16 8.99 17.09
CA ALA A 264 5.95 10.16 16.70
C ALA A 264 7.20 10.34 17.58
N VAL A 265 7.14 9.96 18.87
CA VAL A 265 8.29 9.98 19.80
C VAL A 265 9.36 9.00 19.35
N HIS A 266 8.97 7.79 18.90
CA HIS A 266 9.91 6.73 18.55
C HIS A 266 10.29 6.72 17.05
N LEU A 267 9.41 7.22 16.19
CA LEU A 267 9.57 7.23 14.73
C LEU A 267 9.35 8.65 14.18
N PRO A 268 10.34 9.56 14.30
CA PRO A 268 10.19 10.96 13.86
C PRO A 268 9.80 11.12 12.39
N GLY A 269 10.13 10.12 11.55
CA GLY A 269 9.77 10.08 10.13
C GLY A 269 8.29 9.80 9.84
N LEU A 270 7.49 9.37 10.83
CA LEU A 270 6.07 9.06 10.64
C LEU A 270 5.28 10.31 10.20
N GLY A 271 5.58 11.46 10.79
CA GLY A 271 4.87 12.73 10.55
C GLY A 271 3.42 12.71 11.05
N ALA A 272 2.73 13.84 10.94
CA ALA A 272 1.35 13.96 11.40
C ALA A 272 0.36 13.27 10.45
N LEU A 273 -0.51 12.42 10.98
CA LEU A 273 -1.67 11.87 10.28
C LEU A 273 -2.84 12.86 10.34
N LYS A 274 -3.73 12.81 9.35
CA LYS A 274 -4.91 13.68 9.27
C LYS A 274 -6.23 12.92 9.29
N SER A 275 -6.24 11.68 8.79
CA SER A 275 -7.46 10.89 8.61
C SER A 275 -8.13 10.46 9.92
N HIS A 276 -7.40 10.42 11.05
CA HIS A 276 -7.98 10.11 12.36
C HIS A 276 -8.99 11.16 12.85
N HIS A 277 -8.89 12.41 12.40
CA HIS A 277 -9.90 13.44 12.70
C HIS A 277 -11.27 13.08 12.09
N VAL A 278 -11.31 12.42 10.94
CA VAL A 278 -12.55 11.94 10.34
C VAL A 278 -13.19 10.84 11.19
N LEU A 279 -12.40 9.98 11.83
CA LEU A 279 -12.91 8.93 12.70
C LEU A 279 -13.63 9.49 13.92
N ARG A 280 -13.17 10.62 14.46
CA ARG A 280 -13.83 11.31 15.59
C ARG A 280 -15.27 11.73 15.28
N THR A 281 -15.54 12.14 14.04
CA THR A 281 -16.88 12.63 13.65
C THR A 281 -17.86 11.51 13.32
N LEU A 282 -17.37 10.27 13.13
CA LEU A 282 -18.18 9.14 12.71
C LEU A 282 -18.48 8.15 13.84
N PHE A 283 -17.70 8.14 14.89
CA PHE A 283 -17.75 7.22 16.01
C PHE A 283 -17.88 7.99 17.33
#